data_9a92fb8e73e46b9f0e06b7ce927ceed9
#
_entry.id   9a92fb8e73e46b9f0e06b7ce927ceed9
#
_cell.length_a   1.000
_cell.length_b   1.000
_cell.length_c   1.000
_cell.angle_alpha   90.00
_cell.angle_beta   90.00
_cell.angle_gamma   90.00
#
_symmetry.space_group_name_H-M   'P 1'
#
loop_
_entity.id
_entity.type
_entity.pdbx_description
1 polymer ?
#
loop_
_entity_poly.entity_id
_entity_poly.type
_entity_poly.pdbx_seq_one_letter_code
_entity_poly.pdbx_strand_id
1 'polypeptide(L)'
;DPVWGLTPADPMGTTVRRIRAADGDRIVVRNRFTFDPSMEVDQRRIMEVARDHDRAFRARFGMLGDVDMQYRWGGRLCLSRNTVNVVRALDDGLFSACCQNGLGTTRGTLTGMLAAELATQTWSDELQRAAAQAAPSRLPPRPIAALGARAVLRWQERRAGAEL
;
A
#
# COMPACT_ATOMS: atom_id res chain seq x y z
N ASP A 1 23.25 -13.16 -10.98
CA ASP A 1 21.82 -13.08 -11.32
C ASP A 1 21.23 -11.75 -10.88
N PRO A 2 20.41 -11.14 -11.71
CA PRO A 2 19.91 -9.81 -11.42
C PRO A 2 18.85 -9.82 -10.31
N VAL A 3 18.91 -8.81 -9.44
CA VAL A 3 17.77 -8.39 -8.63
C VAL A 3 16.74 -7.78 -9.57
N TRP A 4 15.48 -8.20 -9.49
CA TRP A 4 14.42 -7.71 -10.35
C TRP A 4 13.09 -7.54 -9.61
N GLY A 5 12.22 -6.76 -10.19
CA GLY A 5 10.86 -6.56 -9.71
C GLY A 5 9.87 -6.49 -10.87
N LEU A 6 8.71 -7.06 -10.66
CA LEU A 6 7.57 -7.01 -11.57
C LEU A 6 6.43 -6.25 -10.91
N THR A 7 5.84 -5.33 -11.63
CA THR A 7 4.62 -4.63 -11.25
C THR A 7 3.50 -5.04 -12.19
N PRO A 8 2.30 -5.30 -11.71
CA PRO A 8 1.17 -5.64 -12.57
C PRO A 8 0.72 -4.40 -13.36
N ALA A 9 0.02 -4.63 -14.47
CA ALA A 9 -0.64 -3.59 -15.23
C ALA A 9 -1.87 -3.03 -14.48
N ASP A 10 -2.63 -3.93 -13.82
CA ASP A 10 -3.73 -3.51 -12.95
C ASP A 10 -3.21 -3.23 -11.52
N PRO A 11 -3.59 -2.11 -10.89
CA PRO A 11 -3.15 -1.75 -9.54
C PRO A 11 -3.43 -2.80 -8.45
N MET A 12 -4.42 -3.67 -8.67
CA MET A 12 -4.77 -4.76 -7.75
C MET A 12 -4.00 -6.03 -8.00
N GLY A 13 -3.27 -6.13 -9.10
CA GLY A 13 -2.49 -7.30 -9.46
C GLY A 13 -1.30 -7.56 -8.54
N THR A 14 -0.64 -8.66 -8.77
CA THR A 14 0.46 -9.16 -7.95
C THR A 14 1.78 -8.45 -8.28
N THR A 15 2.40 -7.86 -7.28
CA THR A 15 3.79 -7.37 -7.38
C THR A 15 4.73 -8.46 -6.88
N VAL A 16 5.81 -8.68 -7.61
CA VAL A 16 6.85 -9.66 -7.25
C VAL A 16 8.21 -8.99 -7.25
N ARG A 17 9.04 -9.29 -6.26
CA ARG A 17 10.43 -8.85 -6.21
C ARG A 17 11.34 -10.03 -5.86
N ARG A 18 12.41 -10.21 -6.63
CA ARG A 18 13.54 -11.05 -6.23
C ARG A 18 14.58 -10.15 -5.58
N ILE A 19 14.95 -10.48 -4.38
CA ILE A 19 15.97 -9.76 -3.62
C ILE A 19 17.07 -10.75 -3.21
N ARG A 20 18.29 -10.25 -3.15
CA ARG A 20 19.43 -11.03 -2.63
C ARG A 20 19.52 -10.84 -1.13
N ALA A 21 19.64 -11.95 -0.41
CA ALA A 21 19.90 -11.95 1.02
C ALA A 21 21.19 -12.72 1.30
N ALA A 22 21.72 -12.62 2.50
CA ALA A 22 22.99 -13.25 2.88
C ALA A 22 22.93 -14.78 2.82
N ASP A 23 21.76 -15.35 3.05
CA ASP A 23 21.45 -16.78 3.10
C ASP A 23 20.82 -17.32 1.81
N GLY A 24 20.75 -16.52 0.75
CA GLY A 24 20.19 -16.89 -0.55
C GLY A 24 19.23 -15.85 -1.11
N ASP A 25 18.67 -16.15 -2.25
CA ASP A 25 17.69 -15.28 -2.90
C ASP A 25 16.29 -15.48 -2.29
N ARG A 26 15.56 -14.38 -2.16
CA ARG A 26 14.18 -14.38 -1.67
C ARG A 26 13.24 -13.81 -2.72
N ILE A 27 12.06 -14.41 -2.83
CA ILE A 27 10.95 -13.89 -3.61
C ILE A 27 9.95 -13.28 -2.63
N VAL A 28 9.68 -11.99 -2.83
CA VAL A 28 8.68 -11.24 -2.06
C VAL A 28 7.49 -10.99 -2.97
N VAL A 29 6.33 -11.49 -2.56
CA VAL A 29 5.09 -11.37 -3.32
C VAL A 29 4.10 -10.54 -2.53
N ARG A 30 3.56 -9.49 -3.15
CA ARG A 30 2.50 -8.67 -2.58
C ARG A 30 1.28 -8.77 -3.48
N ASN A 31 0.19 -9.25 -2.93
CA ASN A 31 -1.12 -9.16 -3.55
C ASN A 31 -2.21 -9.04 -2.49
N ARG A 32 -3.43 -8.88 -2.91
CA ARG A 32 -4.62 -8.72 -2.09
C ARG A 32 -4.64 -7.46 -1.24
N PHE A 33 -5.74 -6.77 -1.34
CA PHE A 33 -6.12 -5.69 -0.45
C PHE A 33 -7.39 -6.10 0.27
N THR A 34 -7.45 -5.84 1.58
CA THR A 34 -8.63 -6.08 2.38
C THR A 34 -9.14 -4.78 2.98
N PHE A 35 -10.43 -4.71 3.23
CA PHE A 35 -11.01 -3.63 4.01
C PHE A 35 -11.44 -4.19 5.37
N ASP A 36 -10.73 -3.78 6.39
CA ASP A 36 -10.96 -4.20 7.78
C ASP A 36 -11.43 -2.98 8.59
N PRO A 37 -12.73 -2.94 8.98
CA PRO A 37 -13.33 -1.76 9.62
C PRO A 37 -12.70 -1.37 10.95
N SER A 38 -12.10 -2.33 11.66
CA SER A 38 -11.36 -2.10 12.90
C SER A 38 -10.03 -1.39 12.69
N MET A 39 -9.55 -1.31 11.44
CA MET A 39 -8.20 -0.87 11.08
C MET A 39 -7.09 -1.75 11.67
N GLU A 40 -7.45 -2.91 12.19
CA GLU A 40 -6.55 -3.91 12.75
C GLU A 40 -6.61 -5.19 11.91
N VAL A 41 -5.45 -5.78 11.69
CA VAL A 41 -5.30 -7.07 11.02
C VAL A 41 -4.51 -7.98 11.95
N ASP A 42 -5.20 -8.94 12.54
CA ASP A 42 -4.61 -9.96 13.39
C ASP A 42 -4.03 -11.13 12.58
N GLN A 43 -3.33 -12.01 13.27
CA GLN A 43 -2.73 -13.19 12.64
C GLN A 43 -3.77 -14.13 12.00
N ARG A 44 -4.96 -14.23 12.58
CA ARG A 44 -6.04 -15.03 12.01
C ARG A 44 -6.44 -14.49 10.64
N ARG A 45 -6.61 -13.17 10.53
CA ARG A 45 -6.95 -12.51 9.26
C ARG A 45 -5.87 -12.70 8.21
N ILE A 46 -4.60 -12.61 8.60
CA ILE A 46 -3.47 -12.88 7.71
C ILE A 46 -3.56 -14.32 7.17
N MET A 47 -3.83 -15.30 8.02
CA MET A 47 -3.92 -16.71 7.63
C MET A 47 -5.15 -17.02 6.77
N GLU A 48 -6.26 -16.30 6.93
CA GLU A 48 -7.41 -16.39 6.02
C GLU A 48 -7.03 -15.99 4.59
N VAL A 49 -6.34 -14.85 4.44
CA VAL A 49 -5.88 -14.34 3.14
C VAL A 49 -4.73 -15.16 2.56
N ALA A 50 -3.93 -15.80 3.42
CA ALA A 50 -2.79 -16.62 3.02
C ALA A 50 -3.17 -17.73 2.02
N ARG A 51 -4.37 -18.28 2.12
CA ARG A 51 -4.87 -19.33 1.18
C ARG A 51 -4.94 -18.81 -0.26
N ASP A 52 -5.34 -17.56 -0.43
CA ASP A 52 -5.38 -16.91 -1.74
C ASP A 52 -3.97 -16.60 -2.25
N HIS A 53 -3.07 -16.17 -1.35
CA HIS A 53 -1.66 -15.96 -1.66
C HIS A 53 -1.00 -17.25 -2.15
N ASP A 54 -1.22 -18.38 -1.47
CA ASP A 54 -0.64 -19.67 -1.85
C ASP A 54 -1.14 -20.14 -3.20
N ARG A 55 -2.44 -19.99 -3.46
CA ARG A 55 -3.04 -20.33 -4.75
C ARG A 55 -2.43 -19.49 -5.87
N ALA A 56 -2.36 -18.16 -5.68
CA ALA A 56 -1.79 -17.26 -6.66
C ALA A 56 -0.29 -17.51 -6.89
N PHE A 57 0.46 -17.82 -5.84
CA PHE A 57 1.87 -18.16 -5.95
C PHE A 57 2.10 -19.45 -6.75
N ARG A 58 1.41 -20.53 -6.41
CA ARG A 58 1.52 -21.82 -7.12
C ARG A 58 1.12 -21.69 -8.59
N ALA A 59 0.10 -20.91 -8.90
CA ALA A 59 -0.32 -20.68 -10.27
C ALA A 59 0.76 -19.96 -11.11
N ARG A 60 1.55 -19.06 -10.50
CA ARG A 60 2.61 -18.31 -11.19
C ARG A 60 3.96 -19.02 -11.20
N PHE A 61 4.29 -19.66 -10.11
CA PHE A 61 5.62 -20.19 -9.84
C PHE A 61 5.59 -21.72 -9.69
N GLY A 62 4.70 -22.40 -10.42
CA GLY A 62 4.61 -23.87 -10.40
C GLY A 62 5.93 -24.58 -10.70
N MET A 63 6.84 -23.91 -11.43
CA MET A 63 8.19 -24.42 -11.69
C MET A 63 9.09 -24.52 -10.46
N LEU A 64 8.75 -23.84 -9.37
CA LEU A 64 9.54 -23.87 -8.14
C LEU A 64 9.19 -25.07 -7.24
N GLY A 65 8.17 -25.86 -7.59
CA GLY A 65 7.72 -26.97 -6.78
C GLY A 65 7.07 -26.54 -5.46
N ASP A 66 7.20 -27.38 -4.44
CA ASP A 66 6.66 -27.11 -3.11
C ASP A 66 7.62 -26.22 -2.33
N VAL A 67 7.35 -24.89 -2.40
CA VAL A 67 8.06 -23.87 -1.62
C VAL A 67 7.13 -23.34 -0.53
N ASP A 68 7.60 -23.43 0.71
CA ASP A 68 6.89 -22.87 1.86
C ASP A 68 7.12 -21.36 1.99
N MET A 69 6.04 -20.64 2.32
CA MET A 69 6.13 -19.22 2.64
C MET A 69 6.77 -19.02 4.02
N GLN A 70 8.01 -18.54 4.02
CA GLN A 70 8.76 -18.29 5.26
C GLN A 70 8.10 -17.20 6.12
N TYR A 71 7.54 -16.18 5.50
CA TYR A 71 6.89 -15.06 6.17
C TYR A 71 5.55 -14.71 5.53
N ARG A 72 4.59 -14.33 6.36
CA ARG A 72 3.30 -13.80 5.96
C ARG A 72 3.01 -12.55 6.77
N TRP A 73 2.64 -11.49 6.09
CA TRP A 73 2.37 -10.22 6.78
C TRP A 73 1.27 -9.42 6.09
N GLY A 74 0.71 -8.49 6.81
CA GLY A 74 -0.16 -7.44 6.31
C GLY A 74 0.37 -6.07 6.71
N GLY A 75 0.12 -5.06 5.89
CA GLY A 75 0.43 -3.67 6.17
C GLY A 75 -0.80 -2.80 6.04
N ARG A 76 -0.82 -1.65 6.72
CA ARG A 76 -1.88 -0.67 6.61
C ARG A 76 -1.55 0.35 5.53
N LEU A 77 -2.56 0.74 4.77
CA LEU A 77 -2.45 1.83 3.81
C LEU A 77 -3.31 3.01 4.25
N CYS A 78 -2.72 4.19 4.24
CA CYS A 78 -3.44 5.43 4.41
C CYS A 78 -3.76 5.99 3.02
N LEU A 79 -5.05 5.95 2.67
CA LEU A 79 -5.56 6.39 1.38
C LEU A 79 -6.49 7.59 1.57
N SER A 80 -6.36 8.59 0.72
CA SER A 80 -7.36 9.64 0.55
C SER A 80 -8.23 9.35 -0.67
N ARG A 81 -9.50 9.71 -0.62
CA ARG A 81 -10.44 9.45 -1.72
C ARG A 81 -10.02 10.14 -3.03
N ASN A 82 -9.49 11.33 -2.94
CA ASN A 82 -9.00 12.12 -4.07
C ASN A 82 -7.49 11.97 -4.35
N THR A 83 -6.87 10.95 -3.78
CA THR A 83 -5.44 10.59 -3.97
C THR A 83 -4.42 11.67 -3.61
N VAL A 84 -4.81 12.70 -2.87
CA VAL A 84 -3.90 13.76 -2.38
C VAL A 84 -3.14 13.30 -1.15
N ASN A 85 -1.88 13.72 -1.06
CA ASN A 85 -1.08 13.59 0.16
C ASN A 85 -1.48 14.68 1.17
N VAL A 86 -1.19 14.45 2.44
CA VAL A 86 -1.38 15.44 3.50
C VAL A 86 -0.03 15.82 4.07
N VAL A 87 0.34 17.08 3.90
CA VAL A 87 1.50 17.69 4.58
C VAL A 87 1.00 18.99 5.19
N ARG A 88 0.91 19.07 6.51
CA ARG A 88 0.44 20.26 7.21
C ARG A 88 0.77 20.25 8.69
N ALA A 89 0.80 21.43 9.31
CA ALA A 89 0.73 21.55 10.75
C ALA A 89 -0.69 21.18 11.24
N LEU A 90 -0.75 20.42 12.31
CA LEU A 90 -1.99 20.03 12.99
C LEU A 90 -2.20 20.84 14.26
N ASP A 91 -1.10 21.14 14.96
CA ASP A 91 -1.05 21.92 16.19
C ASP A 91 0.36 22.50 16.37
N ASP A 92 0.60 23.25 17.42
CA ASP A 92 1.93 23.77 17.73
C ASP A 92 2.93 22.64 17.92
N GLY A 93 3.99 22.63 17.13
CA GLY A 93 5.00 21.58 17.11
C GLY A 93 4.55 20.21 16.55
N LEU A 94 3.31 20.08 16.08
CA LEU A 94 2.77 18.82 15.54
C LEU A 94 2.51 18.92 14.04
N PHE A 95 3.22 18.12 13.27
CA PHE A 95 3.14 18.09 11.81
C PHE A 95 2.67 16.72 11.30
N SER A 96 1.96 16.72 10.19
CA SER A 96 1.48 15.51 9.54
C SER A 96 2.10 15.32 8.16
N ALA A 97 2.56 14.09 7.87
CA ALA A 97 2.94 13.62 6.55
C ALA A 97 2.26 12.26 6.31
N CYS A 98 1.09 12.25 5.69
CA CYS A 98 0.31 11.02 5.53
C CYS A 98 -0.42 10.94 4.18
N CYS A 99 -1.25 9.90 3.99
CA CYS A 99 -1.96 9.62 2.75
C CYS A 99 -1.03 9.41 1.55
N GLN A 100 -0.02 8.54 1.70
CA GLN A 100 0.91 8.19 0.62
C GLN A 100 0.25 7.40 -0.53
N ASN A 101 -1.01 7.00 -0.37
CA ASN A 101 -1.85 6.39 -1.40
C ASN A 101 -1.20 5.18 -2.10
N GLY A 102 -0.57 4.29 -1.32
CA GLY A 102 0.08 3.07 -1.81
C GLY A 102 1.50 3.26 -2.37
N LEU A 103 1.98 4.49 -2.51
CA LEU A 103 3.34 4.82 -2.96
C LEU A 103 4.25 5.22 -1.78
N GLY A 104 4.28 4.37 -0.74
CA GLY A 104 4.90 4.67 0.55
C GLY A 104 6.34 5.16 0.45
N THR A 105 7.20 4.48 -0.32
CA THR A 105 8.61 4.85 -0.44
C THR A 105 8.77 6.24 -1.05
N THR A 106 8.24 6.46 -2.24
CA THR A 106 8.42 7.72 -2.97
C THR A 106 7.69 8.89 -2.33
N ARG A 107 6.37 8.73 -2.13
CA ARG A 107 5.55 9.78 -1.53
C ARG A 107 5.84 9.98 -0.06
N GLY A 108 6.19 8.92 0.67
CA GLY A 108 6.55 9.00 2.07
C GLY A 108 7.85 9.80 2.29
N THR A 109 8.86 9.56 1.46
CA THR A 109 10.10 10.34 1.49
C THR A 109 9.83 11.81 1.18
N LEU A 110 9.13 12.10 0.08
CA LEU A 110 8.80 13.47 -0.29
C LEU A 110 7.99 14.18 0.81
N THR A 111 6.89 13.57 1.26
CA THR A 111 6.05 14.22 2.28
C THR A 111 6.75 14.36 3.63
N GLY A 112 7.68 13.45 3.97
CA GLY A 112 8.52 13.56 5.15
C GLY A 112 9.48 14.76 5.06
N MET A 113 10.13 14.96 3.91
CA MET A 113 10.97 16.14 3.66
C MET A 113 10.17 17.43 3.76
N LEU A 114 9.00 17.49 3.11
CA LEU A 114 8.12 18.66 3.15
C LEU A 114 7.58 18.95 4.57
N ALA A 115 7.34 17.91 5.37
CA ALA A 115 6.96 18.10 6.77
C ALA A 115 8.11 18.66 7.62
N ALA A 116 9.35 18.25 7.34
CA ALA A 116 10.54 18.84 7.97
C ALA A 116 10.74 20.30 7.58
N GLU A 117 10.57 20.64 6.30
CA GLU A 117 10.60 22.03 5.83
C GLU A 117 9.52 22.89 6.52
N LEU A 118 8.30 22.36 6.64
CA LEU A 118 7.22 23.04 7.35
C LEU A 118 7.56 23.26 8.83
N ALA A 119 8.16 22.28 9.48
CA ALA A 119 8.56 22.37 10.88
C ALA A 119 9.71 23.38 11.11
N THR A 120 10.61 23.50 10.16
CA THR A 120 11.73 24.45 10.19
C THR A 120 11.41 25.81 9.56
N GLN A 121 10.17 26.02 9.13
CA GLN A 121 9.72 27.22 8.43
C GLN A 121 10.51 27.54 7.16
N THR A 122 11.03 26.50 6.52
CA THR A 122 11.72 26.59 5.23
C THR A 122 10.70 26.35 4.11
N TRP A 123 10.55 27.28 3.18
CA TRP A 123 9.54 27.20 2.13
C TRP A 123 10.19 26.97 0.77
N SER A 124 10.16 25.72 0.31
CA SER A 124 10.52 25.35 -1.06
C SER A 124 9.32 25.49 -2.02
N ASP A 125 9.59 25.51 -3.32
CA ASP A 125 8.55 25.47 -4.34
C ASP A 125 7.69 24.22 -4.25
N GLU A 126 8.29 23.09 -3.84
CA GLU A 126 7.62 21.82 -3.62
C GLU A 126 6.64 21.91 -2.46
N LEU A 127 7.03 22.52 -1.35
CA LEU A 127 6.14 22.75 -0.21
C LEU A 127 4.98 23.68 -0.58
N GLN A 128 5.25 24.74 -1.33
CA GLN A 128 4.21 25.65 -1.82
C GLN A 128 3.20 24.92 -2.71
N ARG A 129 3.66 24.08 -3.65
CA ARG A 129 2.79 23.25 -4.48
C ARG A 129 1.98 22.25 -3.66
N ALA A 130 2.59 21.62 -2.65
CA ALA A 130 1.90 20.71 -1.75
C ALA A 130 0.82 21.42 -0.92
N ALA A 131 1.12 22.63 -0.42
CA ALA A 131 0.18 23.46 0.33
C ALA A 131 -1.00 23.96 -0.53
N ALA A 132 -0.77 24.17 -1.83
CA ALA A 132 -1.80 24.58 -2.78
C ALA A 132 -2.72 23.42 -3.23
N GLN A 133 -2.39 22.16 -2.90
CA GLN A 133 -3.24 21.03 -3.24
C GLN A 133 -4.57 21.06 -2.47
N ALA A 134 -5.61 20.53 -3.12
CA ALA A 134 -6.90 20.35 -2.48
C ALA A 134 -6.77 19.50 -1.21
N ALA A 135 -7.56 19.81 -0.20
CA ALA A 135 -7.61 18.98 1.00
C ALA A 135 -8.12 17.57 0.70
N PRO A 136 -7.72 16.55 1.49
CA PRO A 136 -8.25 15.20 1.33
C PRO A 136 -9.77 15.22 1.55
N SER A 137 -10.51 14.62 0.62
CA SER A 137 -11.95 14.56 0.71
C SER A 137 -12.41 13.61 1.80
N ARG A 138 -13.46 14.00 2.53
CA ARG A 138 -14.04 13.17 3.59
C ARG A 138 -14.68 11.91 3.01
N LEU A 139 -14.51 10.80 3.72
CA LEU A 139 -15.25 9.57 3.43
C LEU A 139 -16.71 9.71 3.91
N PRO A 140 -17.64 9.01 3.26
CA PRO A 140 -19.00 8.87 3.80
C PRO A 140 -19.00 8.25 5.21
N PRO A 141 -20.12 8.30 5.94
CA PRO A 141 -20.26 7.60 7.23
C PRO A 141 -19.86 6.12 7.12
N ARG A 142 -19.29 5.58 8.21
CA ARG A 142 -18.68 4.24 8.24
C ARG A 142 -19.46 3.13 7.54
N PRO A 143 -20.78 2.92 7.75
CA PRO A 143 -21.49 1.82 7.08
C PRO A 143 -21.48 1.96 5.54
N ILE A 144 -21.68 3.17 5.02
CA ILE A 144 -21.67 3.44 3.58
C ILE A 144 -20.26 3.29 3.02
N ALA A 145 -19.26 3.83 3.73
CA ALA A 145 -17.85 3.69 3.34
C ALA A 145 -17.42 2.22 3.29
N ALA A 146 -17.86 1.40 4.25
CA ALA A 146 -17.54 -0.02 4.30
C ALA A 146 -18.14 -0.81 3.14
N LEU A 147 -19.40 -0.56 2.81
CA LEU A 147 -20.05 -1.18 1.65
C LEU A 147 -19.39 -0.75 0.34
N GLY A 148 -19.13 0.54 0.19
CA GLY A 148 -18.45 1.08 -0.98
C GLY A 148 -17.04 0.53 -1.16
N ALA A 149 -16.24 0.47 -0.10
CA ALA A 149 -14.89 -0.08 -0.14
C ALA A 149 -14.91 -1.55 -0.57
N ARG A 150 -15.78 -2.38 0.02
CA ARG A 150 -15.92 -3.79 -0.36
C ARG A 150 -16.35 -3.98 -1.81
N ALA A 151 -17.30 -3.17 -2.29
CA ALA A 151 -17.74 -3.23 -3.66
C ALA A 151 -16.63 -2.85 -4.65
N VAL A 152 -15.91 -1.76 -4.36
CA VAL A 152 -14.77 -1.31 -5.18
C VAL A 152 -13.66 -2.35 -5.20
N LEU A 153 -13.28 -2.91 -4.04
CA LEU A 153 -12.25 -3.96 -3.97
C LEU A 153 -12.63 -5.17 -4.81
N ARG A 154 -13.86 -5.69 -4.66
CA ARG A 154 -14.34 -6.83 -5.46
C ARG A 154 -14.36 -6.54 -6.96
N TRP A 155 -14.74 -5.34 -7.34
CA TRP A 155 -14.73 -4.94 -8.74
C TRP A 155 -13.31 -4.86 -9.30
N GLN A 156 -12.38 -4.27 -8.56
CA GLN A 156 -10.97 -4.18 -8.95
C GLN A 156 -10.30 -5.55 -8.99
N GLU A 157 -10.59 -6.45 -8.04
CA GLU A 157 -10.10 -7.83 -8.06
C GLU A 157 -10.59 -8.58 -9.31
N ARG A 158 -11.85 -8.40 -9.69
CA ARG A 158 -12.37 -9.00 -10.94
C ARG A 158 -11.67 -8.45 -12.17
N ARG A 159 -11.34 -7.16 -12.18
CA ARG A 159 -10.58 -6.55 -13.28
C ARG A 159 -9.16 -7.09 -13.37
N ALA A 160 -8.49 -7.23 -12.25
CA ALA A 160 -7.13 -7.78 -12.22
C ALA A 160 -7.09 -9.25 -12.68
N GLY A 161 -8.18 -10.02 -12.49
CA GLY A 161 -8.34 -11.36 -13.04
C GLY A 161 -7.12 -12.25 -12.80
N ALA A 162 -6.44 -12.67 -13.85
CA ALA A 162 -5.28 -13.54 -13.78
C ALA A 162 -4.01 -12.88 -13.19
N GLU A 163 -4.01 -11.56 -12.99
CA GLU A 163 -2.90 -10.85 -12.33
C GLU A 163 -2.96 -10.93 -10.79
N LEU A 164 -4.05 -11.42 -10.22
CA LEU A 164 -4.20 -11.64 -8.77
C LEU A 164 -3.47 -12.87 -8.27
#